data_24e3bee41e0ed21b40b1313980bea66a
#
_entry.id   24e3bee41e0ed21b40b1313980bea66a
#
_cell.length_a   1.000
_cell.length_b   1.000
_cell.length_c   1.000
_cell.angle_alpha   90.00
_cell.angle_beta   90.00
_cell.angle_gamma   90.00
#
_symmetry.space_group_name_H-M   'P 1'
#
loop_
_entity.id
_entity.type
_entity.pdbx_description
1 polymer ?
#
loop_
_entity_poly.entity_id
_entity_poly.type
_entity_poly.pdbx_seq_one_letter_code
_entity_poly.pdbx_strand_id
1 'polypeptide(L)'
;SNEIKDFSTLKDIKNTKGNESFTQSSDGTITWENKGEDIHYEGTSTEELPVNVKISYTLDGKSIQPEDLSGKSGKLGIRFDYENTTEENVTVNGEEMTSPVPFAVISAMILPEDTASNIQVTNGKIFTMNDQNVVVGYACPGLKDSLKLTDYEPTEDISIPESVEVTADVTDFEMDFTATV
;
A
#
# COMPACT_ATOMS: atom_id res chain seq x y z
N SER A 1 30.06 -6.88 -17.32
CA SER A 1 30.34 -5.79 -16.38
C SER A 1 29.95 -6.29 -14.99
N ASN A 2 30.86 -6.25 -14.05
CA ASN A 2 30.63 -6.66 -12.65
C ASN A 2 30.01 -5.51 -11.83
N GLU A 3 29.37 -4.57 -12.48
CA GLU A 3 28.75 -3.41 -11.83
C GLU A 3 27.28 -3.34 -12.24
N ILE A 4 26.40 -3.08 -11.25
CA ILE A 4 25.00 -2.72 -11.44
C ILE A 4 24.86 -1.23 -11.04
N LYS A 5 24.24 -0.46 -11.91
CA LYS A 5 23.87 0.93 -11.60
C LYS A 5 22.39 1.04 -11.36
N ASP A 6 22.05 1.72 -10.28
CA ASP A 6 20.70 2.03 -9.86
C ASP A 6 20.59 3.50 -9.49
N PHE A 7 19.40 4.01 -9.33
CA PHE A 7 19.13 5.36 -8.87
C PHE A 7 18.26 5.32 -7.62
N SER A 8 18.69 6.02 -6.55
CA SER A 8 17.90 6.10 -5.32
C SER A 8 18.11 7.42 -4.60
N THR A 9 17.02 7.98 -4.10
CA THR A 9 17.01 9.15 -3.20
C THR A 9 17.17 8.77 -1.73
N LEU A 10 17.22 7.47 -1.42
CA LEU A 10 17.36 6.97 -0.06
C LEU A 10 18.70 7.35 0.55
N LYS A 11 18.68 7.60 1.85
CA LYS A 11 19.86 7.81 2.71
C LYS A 11 20.11 6.57 3.55
N ASP A 12 21.31 6.49 4.14
CA ASP A 12 21.70 5.40 5.04
C ASP A 12 21.46 4.01 4.44
N ILE A 13 21.81 3.86 3.16
CA ILE A 13 21.60 2.63 2.40
C ILE A 13 22.41 1.49 3.03
N LYS A 14 21.75 0.34 3.18
CA LYS A 14 22.35 -0.92 3.68
C LYS A 14 21.97 -2.05 2.76
N ASN A 15 22.96 -2.87 2.38
CA ASN A 15 22.71 -4.15 1.74
C ASN A 15 22.06 -5.10 2.76
N THR A 16 20.88 -5.64 2.45
CA THR A 16 20.12 -6.53 3.36
C THR A 16 20.31 -8.00 3.06
N LYS A 17 20.89 -8.33 1.88
CA LYS A 17 21.14 -9.71 1.48
C LYS A 17 22.43 -9.79 0.66
N GLY A 18 23.49 -10.25 1.29
CA GLY A 18 24.82 -10.35 0.66
C GLY A 18 25.83 -9.40 1.27
N ASN A 19 26.99 -9.28 0.63
CA ASN A 19 28.13 -8.47 1.09
C ASN A 19 28.68 -7.58 -0.05
N GLU A 20 27.88 -7.30 -1.06
CA GLU A 20 28.26 -6.44 -2.17
C GLU A 20 28.44 -5.01 -1.66
N SER A 21 29.60 -4.44 -2.00
CA SER A 21 29.92 -3.05 -1.75
C SER A 21 29.25 -2.15 -2.77
N PHE A 22 29.02 -0.91 -2.38
CA PHE A 22 28.47 0.11 -3.27
C PHE A 22 29.08 1.49 -3.03
N THR A 23 28.92 2.34 -4.03
CA THR A 23 29.17 3.78 -3.92
C THR A 23 27.90 4.53 -4.33
N GLN A 24 27.57 5.59 -3.59
CA GLN A 24 26.47 6.49 -3.93
C GLN A 24 27.01 7.86 -4.29
N SER A 25 26.63 8.37 -5.44
CA SER A 25 26.98 9.69 -5.92
C SER A 25 25.97 10.73 -5.43
N SER A 26 26.35 11.99 -5.45
CA SER A 26 25.50 13.11 -5.00
C SER A 26 24.24 13.32 -5.87
N ASP A 27 24.22 12.77 -7.07
CA ASP A 27 23.08 12.80 -7.99
C ASP A 27 22.07 11.66 -7.73
N GLY A 28 22.32 10.80 -6.72
CA GLY A 28 21.47 9.65 -6.40
C GLY A 28 21.84 8.36 -7.14
N THR A 29 22.86 8.37 -8.00
CA THR A 29 23.32 7.15 -8.66
C THR A 29 24.04 6.24 -7.66
N ILE A 30 23.61 4.99 -7.57
CA ILE A 30 24.26 3.93 -6.79
C ILE A 30 24.94 2.97 -7.75
N THR A 31 26.20 2.68 -7.51
CA THR A 31 26.96 1.67 -8.26
C THR A 31 27.33 0.54 -7.31
N TRP A 32 26.79 -0.65 -7.57
CA TRP A 32 27.05 -1.88 -6.82
C TRP A 32 28.13 -2.71 -7.49
N GLU A 33 29.04 -3.26 -6.71
CA GLU A 33 29.97 -4.30 -7.17
C GLU A 33 29.23 -5.66 -7.17
N ASN A 34 28.71 -6.05 -8.32
CA ASN A 34 27.93 -7.28 -8.44
C ASN A 34 28.84 -8.49 -8.73
N LYS A 35 28.64 -9.54 -7.95
CA LYS A 35 29.30 -10.85 -8.11
C LYS A 35 28.40 -11.91 -8.74
N GLY A 36 27.24 -11.50 -9.27
CA GLY A 36 26.28 -12.38 -9.94
C GLY A 36 25.04 -12.72 -9.10
N GLU A 37 24.92 -12.14 -7.90
CA GLU A 37 23.76 -12.29 -7.03
C GLU A 37 22.80 -11.09 -7.18
N ASP A 38 21.55 -11.28 -6.78
CA ASP A 38 20.56 -10.21 -6.71
C ASP A 38 20.91 -9.24 -5.57
N ILE A 39 20.80 -7.95 -5.85
CA ILE A 39 21.05 -6.89 -4.86
C ILE A 39 19.73 -6.56 -4.14
N HIS A 40 19.76 -6.66 -2.83
CA HIS A 40 18.67 -6.25 -1.94
C HIS A 40 19.19 -5.21 -0.97
N TYR A 41 18.57 -4.04 -0.94
CA TYR A 41 18.98 -2.99 -0.02
C TYR A 41 17.79 -2.23 0.56
N GLU A 42 18.00 -1.64 1.71
CA GLU A 42 17.09 -0.72 2.38
C GLU A 42 17.76 0.64 2.59
N GLY A 43 16.97 1.65 2.89
CA GLY A 43 17.46 2.97 3.24
C GLY A 43 16.34 3.83 3.83
N THR A 44 16.70 5.03 4.27
CA THR A 44 15.76 5.99 4.85
C THR A 44 15.36 7.04 3.83
N SER A 45 14.06 7.25 3.62
CA SER A 45 13.54 8.42 2.92
C SER A 45 13.21 9.51 3.93
N THR A 46 13.51 10.77 3.59
CA THR A 46 13.07 11.95 4.33
C THR A 46 11.91 12.67 3.63
N GLU A 47 11.45 12.13 2.52
CA GLU A 47 10.29 12.65 1.80
C GLU A 47 9.01 12.18 2.48
N GLU A 48 8.03 13.07 2.56
CA GLU A 48 6.69 12.71 3.04
C GLU A 48 6.02 11.79 2.02
N LEU A 49 5.30 10.79 2.51
CA LEU A 49 4.51 9.95 1.63
C LEU A 49 3.35 10.77 1.04
N PRO A 50 3.11 10.67 -0.27
CA PRO A 50 1.99 11.38 -0.91
C PRO A 50 0.62 10.89 -0.46
N VAL A 51 0.56 9.65 0.05
CA VAL A 51 -0.63 9.02 0.60
C VAL A 51 -0.24 8.34 1.91
N ASN A 52 -0.92 8.70 2.99
CA ASN A 52 -0.82 7.98 4.26
C ASN A 52 -1.77 6.79 4.25
N VAL A 53 -1.37 5.69 4.87
CA VAL A 53 -2.22 4.53 5.11
C VAL A 53 -2.34 4.26 6.60
N LYS A 54 -3.59 4.12 7.07
CA LYS A 54 -3.90 3.65 8.41
C LYS A 54 -4.55 2.29 8.31
N ILE A 55 -3.92 1.29 8.93
CA ILE A 55 -4.45 -0.07 8.97
C ILE A 55 -5.08 -0.30 10.34
N SER A 56 -6.30 -0.84 10.35
CA SER A 56 -7.01 -1.22 11.57
C SER A 56 -7.50 -2.65 11.47
N TYR A 57 -7.49 -3.34 12.61
CA TYR A 57 -7.84 -4.75 12.71
C TYR A 57 -8.99 -4.95 13.69
N THR A 58 -9.89 -5.86 13.37
CA THR A 58 -10.96 -6.30 14.25
C THR A 58 -11.05 -7.83 14.26
N LEU A 59 -11.39 -8.40 15.41
CA LEU A 59 -11.73 -9.80 15.56
C LEU A 59 -13.09 -9.87 16.27
N ASP A 60 -14.06 -10.55 15.64
CA ASP A 60 -15.45 -10.61 16.11
C ASP A 60 -16.05 -9.21 16.39
N GLY A 61 -15.71 -8.24 15.54
CA GLY A 61 -16.16 -6.86 15.63
C GLY A 61 -15.50 -6.01 16.72
N LYS A 62 -14.51 -6.53 17.43
CA LYS A 62 -13.74 -5.80 18.44
C LYS A 62 -12.37 -5.44 17.90
N SER A 63 -11.92 -4.21 18.15
CA SER A 63 -10.55 -3.79 17.78
C SER A 63 -9.50 -4.67 18.44
N ILE A 64 -8.48 -5.04 17.68
CA ILE A 64 -7.36 -5.86 18.14
C ILE A 64 -6.05 -5.30 17.55
N GLN A 65 -4.94 -5.48 18.28
CA GLN A 65 -3.63 -5.10 17.77
C GLN A 65 -3.09 -6.19 16.84
N PRO A 66 -2.32 -5.86 15.80
CA PRO A 66 -1.79 -6.85 14.85
C PRO A 66 -0.92 -7.91 15.53
N GLU A 67 -0.19 -7.55 16.60
CA GLU A 67 0.66 -8.46 17.37
C GLU A 67 -0.15 -9.54 18.11
N ASP A 68 -1.41 -9.24 18.40
CA ASP A 68 -2.31 -10.14 19.13
C ASP A 68 -3.12 -11.07 18.20
N LEU A 69 -3.01 -10.91 16.88
CA LEU A 69 -3.81 -11.66 15.90
C LEU A 69 -3.29 -13.06 15.63
N SER A 70 -1.97 -13.27 15.69
CA SER A 70 -1.37 -14.58 15.40
C SER A 70 -1.97 -15.69 16.25
N GLY A 71 -2.37 -16.80 15.61
CA GLY A 71 -3.00 -17.95 16.25
C GLY A 71 -4.44 -17.73 16.70
N LYS A 72 -5.07 -16.59 16.38
CA LYS A 72 -6.48 -16.34 16.74
C LYS A 72 -7.44 -16.94 15.74
N SER A 73 -8.65 -17.22 16.22
CA SER A 73 -9.76 -17.70 15.40
C SER A 73 -10.98 -16.83 15.63
N GLY A 74 -11.75 -16.58 14.58
CA GLY A 74 -12.94 -15.75 14.62
C GLY A 74 -13.20 -15.01 13.31
N LYS A 75 -14.07 -14.03 13.32
CA LYS A 75 -14.32 -13.16 12.17
C LYS A 75 -13.35 -11.99 12.16
N LEU A 76 -12.36 -12.08 11.27
CA LEU A 76 -11.34 -11.06 11.05
C LEU A 76 -11.89 -9.93 10.17
N GLY A 77 -11.57 -8.70 10.51
CA GLY A 77 -11.69 -7.53 9.63
C GLY A 77 -10.35 -6.79 9.57
N ILE A 78 -9.91 -6.46 8.37
CA ILE A 78 -8.72 -5.63 8.13
C ILE A 78 -9.15 -4.47 7.23
N ARG A 79 -8.94 -3.25 7.70
CA ARG A 79 -9.31 -2.05 6.97
C ARG A 79 -8.10 -1.17 6.72
N PHE A 80 -7.93 -0.77 5.48
CA PHE A 80 -6.94 0.18 5.01
C PHE A 80 -7.67 1.49 4.69
N ASP A 81 -7.43 2.54 5.47
CA ASP A 81 -7.90 3.89 5.20
C ASP A 81 -6.73 4.69 4.60
N TYR A 82 -6.96 5.30 3.44
CA TYR A 82 -5.97 6.08 2.71
C TYR A 82 -6.30 7.56 2.80
N GLU A 83 -5.31 8.36 3.16
CA GLU A 83 -5.41 9.81 3.25
C GLU A 83 -4.41 10.44 2.27
N ASN A 84 -4.93 11.20 1.32
CA ASN A 84 -4.10 11.97 0.41
C ASN A 84 -3.55 13.21 1.13
N THR A 85 -2.23 13.36 1.12
CA THR A 85 -1.54 14.49 1.76
C THR A 85 -0.94 15.47 0.75
N THR A 86 -1.13 15.22 -0.56
CA THR A 86 -0.52 15.99 -1.63
C THR A 86 -1.52 16.91 -2.30
N GLU A 87 -1.17 18.20 -2.33
CA GLU A 87 -1.95 19.24 -3.01
C GLU A 87 -1.05 19.99 -4.00
N GLU A 88 -1.64 20.51 -5.06
CA GLU A 88 -0.98 21.38 -6.02
C GLU A 88 -1.83 22.60 -6.37
N ASN A 89 -1.15 23.70 -6.76
CA ASN A 89 -1.83 24.88 -7.27
C ASN A 89 -2.12 24.71 -8.76
N VAL A 90 -3.39 24.77 -9.12
CA VAL A 90 -3.86 24.66 -10.49
C VAL A 90 -4.57 25.94 -10.91
N THR A 91 -4.49 26.31 -12.20
CA THR A 91 -5.22 27.44 -12.73
C THR A 91 -6.40 26.94 -13.55
N VAL A 92 -7.61 27.26 -13.11
CA VAL A 92 -8.86 26.90 -13.78
C VAL A 92 -9.59 28.18 -14.20
N ASN A 93 -9.84 28.37 -15.47
CA ASN A 93 -10.48 29.55 -16.04
C ASN A 93 -9.83 30.90 -15.65
N GLY A 94 -8.49 30.89 -15.39
CA GLY A 94 -7.74 32.06 -15.00
C GLY A 94 -7.71 32.36 -13.48
N GLU A 95 -8.33 31.52 -12.67
CA GLU A 95 -8.28 31.58 -11.20
C GLU A 95 -7.34 30.50 -10.66
N GLU A 96 -6.44 30.89 -9.75
CA GLU A 96 -5.58 29.96 -9.01
C GLU A 96 -6.36 29.29 -7.88
N MET A 97 -6.23 27.98 -7.78
CA MET A 97 -6.84 27.22 -6.69
C MET A 97 -5.92 26.04 -6.29
N THR A 98 -6.01 25.65 -5.04
CA THR A 98 -5.36 24.44 -4.55
C THR A 98 -6.27 23.24 -4.78
N SER A 99 -5.73 22.17 -5.31
CA SER A 99 -6.46 20.91 -5.56
C SER A 99 -5.63 19.72 -5.10
N PRO A 100 -6.24 18.71 -4.46
CA PRO A 100 -5.58 17.45 -4.18
C PRO A 100 -5.08 16.79 -5.47
N VAL A 101 -3.86 16.25 -5.43
CA VAL A 101 -3.33 15.40 -6.51
C VAL A 101 -3.94 14.01 -6.35
N PRO A 102 -4.78 13.52 -7.29
CA PRO A 102 -5.44 12.24 -7.12
C PRO A 102 -4.45 11.08 -7.27
N PHE A 103 -4.57 10.08 -6.40
CA PHE A 103 -3.80 8.84 -6.46
C PHE A 103 -4.73 7.65 -6.67
N ALA A 104 -4.20 6.61 -7.32
CA ALA A 104 -4.77 5.28 -7.32
C ALA A 104 -3.84 4.37 -6.51
N VAL A 105 -4.37 3.76 -5.48
CA VAL A 105 -3.64 2.82 -4.62
C VAL A 105 -4.21 1.41 -4.78
N ILE A 106 -3.33 0.42 -4.75
CA ILE A 106 -3.67 -1.00 -4.82
C ILE A 106 -3.14 -1.67 -3.57
N SER A 107 -4.03 -2.30 -2.82
CA SER A 107 -3.68 -3.17 -1.69
C SER A 107 -3.69 -4.61 -2.13
N ALA A 108 -2.70 -5.37 -1.70
CA ALA A 108 -2.66 -6.82 -1.90
C ALA A 108 -2.39 -7.53 -0.57
N MET A 109 -3.02 -8.68 -0.39
CA MET A 109 -2.90 -9.52 0.80
C MET A 109 -2.95 -10.99 0.38
N ILE A 110 -2.16 -11.83 1.05
CA ILE A 110 -2.19 -13.27 0.86
C ILE A 110 -2.70 -13.91 2.16
N LEU A 111 -3.76 -14.70 2.02
CA LEU A 111 -4.37 -15.48 3.10
C LEU A 111 -4.38 -16.96 2.71
N PRO A 112 -3.74 -17.85 3.49
CA PRO A 112 -3.77 -19.30 3.23
C PRO A 112 -5.18 -19.86 3.24
N GLU A 113 -5.51 -20.81 2.36
CA GLU A 113 -6.85 -21.42 2.29
C GLU A 113 -7.20 -22.27 3.51
N ASP A 114 -6.22 -22.84 4.15
CA ASP A 114 -6.41 -23.69 5.34
C ASP A 114 -6.74 -22.90 6.61
N THR A 115 -6.34 -21.62 6.67
CA THR A 115 -6.58 -20.76 7.84
C THR A 115 -7.62 -19.67 7.59
N ALA A 116 -7.99 -19.37 6.33
CA ALA A 116 -8.95 -18.31 6.00
C ALA A 116 -10.01 -18.76 5.00
N SER A 117 -11.26 -18.50 5.32
CA SER A 117 -12.43 -18.81 4.50
C SER A 117 -13.44 -17.66 4.48
N ASN A 118 -14.47 -17.75 3.61
CA ASN A 118 -15.52 -16.72 3.48
C ASN A 118 -14.97 -15.31 3.30
N ILE A 119 -13.86 -15.20 2.56
CA ILE A 119 -13.15 -13.93 2.35
C ILE A 119 -14.02 -13.02 1.51
N GLN A 120 -14.14 -11.75 1.92
CA GLN A 120 -14.79 -10.68 1.18
C GLN A 120 -13.85 -9.47 1.12
N VAL A 121 -13.93 -8.71 0.05
CA VAL A 121 -13.17 -7.46 -0.12
C VAL A 121 -14.08 -6.39 -0.68
N THR A 122 -14.03 -5.19 -0.11
CA THR A 122 -14.63 -4.02 -0.72
C THR A 122 -13.71 -3.50 -1.83
N ASN A 123 -14.31 -3.05 -2.94
CA ASN A 123 -13.56 -2.42 -4.05
C ASN A 123 -12.37 -3.27 -4.53
N GLY A 124 -12.62 -4.58 -4.77
CA GLY A 124 -11.53 -5.48 -5.10
C GLY A 124 -11.97 -6.81 -5.68
N LYS A 125 -11.00 -7.72 -5.77
CA LYS A 125 -11.17 -9.10 -6.23
C LYS A 125 -10.32 -10.06 -5.42
N ILE A 126 -10.75 -11.31 -5.40
CA ILE A 126 -10.06 -12.43 -4.77
C ILE A 126 -9.71 -13.43 -5.86
N PHE A 127 -8.47 -13.88 -5.85
CA PHE A 127 -7.93 -14.91 -6.75
C PHE A 127 -7.38 -16.05 -5.90
N THR A 128 -7.72 -17.27 -6.21
CA THR A 128 -7.14 -18.43 -5.55
C THR A 128 -6.07 -19.04 -6.43
N MET A 129 -4.87 -19.21 -5.89
CA MET A 129 -3.72 -19.83 -6.56
C MET A 129 -2.89 -20.63 -5.56
N ASN A 130 -2.58 -21.91 -5.87
CA ASN A 130 -1.68 -22.74 -5.07
C ASN A 130 -2.02 -22.77 -3.57
N ASP A 131 -3.27 -23.04 -3.22
CA ASP A 131 -3.79 -23.10 -1.84
C ASP A 131 -3.66 -21.76 -1.07
N GLN A 132 -3.59 -20.64 -1.82
CA GLN A 132 -3.56 -19.29 -1.26
C GLN A 132 -4.62 -18.40 -1.90
N ASN A 133 -5.26 -17.57 -1.10
CA ASN A 133 -6.16 -16.53 -1.55
C ASN A 133 -5.40 -15.21 -1.66
N VAL A 134 -5.24 -14.72 -2.88
CA VAL A 134 -4.69 -13.40 -3.15
C VAL A 134 -5.85 -12.40 -3.22
N VAL A 135 -5.94 -11.56 -2.22
CA VAL A 135 -6.96 -10.51 -2.11
C VAL A 135 -6.36 -9.21 -2.65
N VAL A 136 -7.00 -8.60 -3.63
CA VAL A 136 -6.57 -7.32 -4.21
C VAL A 136 -7.70 -6.32 -4.08
N GLY A 137 -7.41 -5.18 -3.47
CA GLY A 137 -8.33 -4.05 -3.35
C GLY A 137 -7.75 -2.78 -3.96
N TYR A 138 -8.60 -1.81 -4.27
CA TYR A 138 -8.17 -0.50 -4.76
C TYR A 138 -8.92 0.63 -4.08
N ALA A 139 -8.26 1.81 -4.01
CA ALA A 139 -8.86 3.06 -3.60
C ALA A 139 -8.26 4.23 -4.40
N CYS A 140 -8.95 5.35 -4.42
CA CYS A 140 -8.54 6.54 -5.16
C CYS A 140 -8.63 7.78 -4.24
N PRO A 141 -7.74 7.89 -3.24
CA PRO A 141 -7.77 8.99 -2.29
C PRO A 141 -7.54 10.34 -2.98
N GLY A 142 -8.38 11.33 -2.64
CA GLY A 142 -8.35 12.68 -3.19
C GLY A 142 -9.01 12.84 -4.58
N LEU A 143 -9.42 11.75 -5.25
CA LEU A 143 -10.00 11.86 -6.59
C LEU A 143 -11.39 12.52 -6.54
N LYS A 144 -12.21 12.23 -5.53
CA LYS A 144 -13.53 12.84 -5.38
C LYS A 144 -13.45 14.36 -5.24
N ASP A 145 -12.52 14.82 -4.41
CA ASP A 145 -12.30 16.24 -4.14
C ASP A 145 -11.64 16.94 -5.33
N SER A 146 -10.67 16.30 -5.98
CA SER A 146 -10.01 16.83 -7.18
C SER A 146 -11.01 17.06 -8.33
N LEU A 147 -11.99 16.17 -8.50
CA LEU A 147 -13.04 16.29 -9.49
C LEU A 147 -14.23 17.16 -9.03
N LYS A 148 -14.22 17.64 -7.77
CA LYS A 148 -15.30 18.42 -7.15
C LYS A 148 -16.69 17.78 -7.30
N LEU A 149 -16.74 16.45 -7.16
CA LEU A 149 -17.98 15.70 -7.38
C LEU A 149 -19.08 16.02 -6.36
N THR A 150 -18.72 16.59 -5.20
CA THR A 150 -19.67 17.05 -4.18
C THR A 150 -20.33 18.40 -4.52
N ASP A 151 -19.73 19.16 -5.43
CA ASP A 151 -20.21 20.51 -5.76
C ASP A 151 -21.30 20.51 -6.84
N TYR A 152 -21.60 19.32 -7.40
CA TYR A 152 -22.56 19.18 -8.49
C TYR A 152 -23.58 18.07 -8.20
N GLU A 153 -24.83 18.43 -7.96
CA GLU A 153 -25.94 17.56 -7.54
C GLU A 153 -26.04 16.21 -8.27
N PRO A 154 -25.88 16.11 -9.62
CA PRO A 154 -25.92 14.82 -10.32
C PRO A 154 -24.76 13.87 -10.00
N THR A 155 -23.71 14.34 -9.33
CA THR A 155 -22.51 13.55 -9.00
C THR A 155 -22.33 13.30 -7.51
N GLU A 156 -23.21 13.80 -6.67
CA GLU A 156 -23.15 13.60 -5.20
C GLU A 156 -23.16 12.12 -4.80
N ASP A 157 -23.91 11.29 -5.54
CA ASP A 157 -24.04 9.86 -5.30
C ASP A 157 -22.89 9.01 -5.86
N ILE A 158 -21.93 9.63 -6.57
CA ILE A 158 -20.77 8.91 -7.08
C ILE A 158 -19.85 8.55 -5.91
N SER A 159 -19.76 7.25 -5.64
CA SER A 159 -18.85 6.71 -4.62
C SER A 159 -17.49 6.39 -5.24
N ILE A 160 -16.48 7.16 -4.85
CA ILE A 160 -15.08 6.87 -5.14
C ILE A 160 -14.45 6.32 -3.86
N PRO A 161 -13.91 5.09 -3.87
CA PRO A 161 -13.41 4.49 -2.64
C PRO A 161 -12.10 5.15 -2.19
N GLU A 162 -12.01 5.43 -0.89
CA GLU A 162 -10.80 5.92 -0.21
C GLU A 162 -10.30 4.90 0.82
N SER A 163 -10.91 3.74 0.86
CA SER A 163 -10.54 2.65 1.76
C SER A 163 -10.76 1.29 1.11
N VAL A 164 -10.06 0.29 1.61
CA VAL A 164 -10.28 -1.12 1.30
C VAL A 164 -10.53 -1.85 2.63
N GLU A 165 -11.56 -2.68 2.66
CA GLU A 165 -11.85 -3.54 3.79
C GLU A 165 -11.88 -5.00 3.34
N VAL A 166 -11.18 -5.85 4.07
CA VAL A 166 -11.15 -7.29 3.88
C VAL A 166 -11.74 -7.95 5.13
N THR A 167 -12.71 -8.85 4.95
CA THR A 167 -13.23 -9.68 6.03
C THR A 167 -13.04 -11.14 5.69
N ALA A 168 -12.79 -11.98 6.70
CA ALA A 168 -12.61 -13.40 6.55
C ALA A 168 -13.02 -14.12 7.85
N ASP A 169 -13.46 -15.37 7.73
CA ASP A 169 -13.52 -16.28 8.86
C ASP A 169 -12.16 -16.98 8.96
N VAL A 170 -11.47 -16.81 10.09
CA VAL A 170 -10.10 -17.32 10.28
C VAL A 170 -10.02 -18.34 11.41
N THR A 171 -9.10 -19.29 11.25
CA THR A 171 -8.74 -20.29 12.25
C THR A 171 -7.23 -20.33 12.33
N ASP A 172 -6.68 -20.18 13.55
CA ASP A 172 -5.22 -20.16 13.78
C ASP A 172 -4.52 -19.18 12.84
N PHE A 173 -4.99 -17.92 12.87
CA PHE A 173 -4.65 -16.91 11.85
C PHE A 173 -3.14 -16.68 11.69
N GLU A 174 -2.69 -16.76 10.45
CA GLU A 174 -1.39 -16.34 9.99
C GLU A 174 -1.55 -15.43 8.76
N MET A 175 -0.71 -14.42 8.64
CA MET A 175 -0.68 -13.53 7.50
C MET A 175 0.69 -13.62 6.83
N ASP A 176 0.71 -14.15 5.61
CA ASP A 176 1.96 -14.35 4.86
C ASP A 176 2.51 -13.03 4.31
N PHE A 177 1.62 -12.20 3.77
CA PHE A 177 2.05 -10.98 3.08
C PHE A 177 0.93 -9.94 3.00
N THR A 178 1.29 -8.68 3.16
CA THR A 178 0.45 -7.52 2.81
C THR A 178 1.30 -6.41 2.23
N ALA A 179 0.78 -5.72 1.23
CA ALA A 179 1.43 -4.56 0.61
C ALA A 179 0.40 -3.55 0.08
N THR A 180 0.84 -2.30 -0.03
CA THR A 180 0.14 -1.24 -0.77
C THR A 180 1.13 -0.57 -1.71
N VAL A 181 0.70 -0.32 -2.94
CA VAL A 181 1.41 0.41 -3.99
C VAL A 181 0.52 1.44 -4.64
#